data_b48c681de1014fe091ae3c30e696f9f8
#
_entry.id   b48c681de1014fe091ae3c30e696f9f8
#
_cell.length_a   1.000
_cell.length_b   1.000
_cell.length_c   1.000
_cell.angle_alpha   90.00
_cell.angle_beta   90.00
_cell.angle_gamma   90.00
#
_symmetry.space_group_name_H-M   'P 1'
#
loop_
_entity.id
_entity.type
_entity.pdbx_description
1 polymer ?
#
loop_
_entity_poly.entity_id
_entity_poly.type
_entity_poly.pdbx_seq_one_letter_code
_entity_poly.pdbx_strand_id
1 'polypeptide(L)' 'MKKLFIAAFMFVSAFATNTYADGHAIKMGIILGFTGPIESLTPAMAGSAELAFKEASDSGSLLGGKVIKPLRADSTC' A
#
# COMPACT_ATOMS: atom_id res chain seq x y z
N MET A 1 -6.56 4.02 43.44
CA MET A 1 -6.02 2.77 42.92
C MET A 1 -6.85 2.18 41.83
N LYS A 2 -8.17 2.09 41.95
CA LYS A 2 -9.00 1.54 40.92
C LYS A 2 -8.93 2.32 39.59
N LYS A 3 -8.73 3.62 39.66
CA LYS A 3 -8.63 4.49 38.50
C LYS A 3 -7.38 4.19 37.64
N LEU A 4 -6.31 3.77 38.28
CA LEU A 4 -5.07 3.42 37.57
C LEU A 4 -5.23 2.15 36.71
N PHE A 5 -5.98 1.18 37.21
CA PHE A 5 -6.24 -0.03 36.46
C PHE A 5 -7.08 0.21 35.20
N ILE A 6 -8.05 1.10 35.30
CA ILE A 6 -8.90 1.45 34.16
C ILE A 6 -8.08 2.14 33.08
N ALA A 7 -7.20 3.06 33.45
CA ALA A 7 -6.35 3.76 32.50
C ALA A 7 -5.41 2.80 31.75
N ALA A 8 -4.82 1.85 32.46
CA ALA A 8 -3.95 0.85 31.85
C ALA A 8 -4.70 -0.04 30.87
N PHE A 9 -5.91 -0.41 31.21
CA PHE A 9 -6.73 -1.24 30.33
C PHE A 9 -7.10 -0.51 29.03
N MET A 10 -7.43 0.75 29.09
CA MET A 10 -7.75 1.55 27.90
C MET A 10 -6.52 1.72 27.00
N PHE A 11 -5.34 1.83 27.58
CA PHE A 11 -4.11 1.94 26.81
C PHE A 11 -3.84 0.69 25.98
N VAL A 12 -4.08 -0.49 26.54
CA VAL A 12 -3.90 -1.75 25.84
C VAL A 12 -4.90 -1.86 24.68
N SER A 13 -6.13 -1.40 24.86
CA SER A 13 -7.13 -1.42 23.80
C SER A 13 -6.73 -0.54 22.61
N ALA A 14 -6.11 0.60 22.84
CA ALA A 14 -5.64 1.48 21.77
C ALA A 14 -4.57 0.80 20.90
N PHE A 15 -3.71 -0.02 21.49
CA PHE A 15 -2.70 -0.75 20.73
C PHE A 15 -3.30 -1.80 19.79
N ALA A 16 -4.37 -2.44 20.21
CA ALA A 16 -5.00 -3.49 19.40
C ALA A 16 -5.59 -2.98 18.08
N THR A 17 -5.97 -1.70 18.01
CA THR A 17 -6.59 -1.15 16.79
C THR A 17 -5.61 -0.90 15.66
N ASN A 18 -4.30 -0.90 15.91
CA ASN A 18 -3.31 -0.64 14.88
C ASN A 18 -3.08 -1.83 13.93
N THR A 19 -3.55 -3.01 14.28
CA THR A 19 -3.34 -4.20 13.47
C THR A 19 -4.18 -4.25 12.19
N TYR A 20 -5.15 -3.36 12.04
CA TYR A 20 -6.08 -3.36 10.91
C TYR A 20 -5.78 -2.30 9.87
N ALA A 21 -4.62 -1.65 9.94
CA ALA A 21 -4.26 -0.58 9.01
C ALA A 21 -4.18 -1.05 7.55
N ASP A 22 -3.87 -2.34 7.33
CA ASP A 22 -3.72 -2.90 5.99
C ASP A 22 -5.04 -3.06 5.23
N GLY A 23 -6.19 -2.97 5.92
CA GLY A 23 -7.49 -3.07 5.30
C GLY A 23 -7.81 -1.93 4.34
N HIS A 24 -7.01 -0.85 4.35
CA HIS A 24 -7.20 0.31 3.48
C HIS A 24 -6.34 0.27 2.23
N ALA A 25 -5.53 -0.76 2.03
CA ALA A 25 -4.62 -0.88 0.89
C ALA A 25 -5.19 -1.83 -0.16
N ILE A 26 -5.05 -1.43 -1.43
CA ILE A 26 -5.37 -2.26 -2.59
C ILE A 26 -4.05 -2.68 -3.22
N LYS A 27 -3.81 -3.97 -3.31
CA LYS A 27 -2.61 -4.49 -3.97
C LYS A 27 -2.86 -4.58 -5.47
N MET A 28 -2.00 -3.94 -6.26
CA MET A 28 -2.10 -3.98 -7.73
C MET A 28 -0.76 -4.42 -8.31
N GLY A 29 -0.83 -5.41 -9.19
CA GLY A 29 0.35 -5.91 -9.88
C GLY A 29 0.72 -5.08 -11.08
N ILE A 30 2.02 -4.87 -11.27
CA ILE A 30 2.60 -4.31 -12.50
C ILE A 30 3.44 -5.42 -13.12
N ILE A 31 2.92 -6.04 -14.15
CA ILE A 31 3.58 -7.18 -14.81
C ILE A 31 4.13 -6.69 -16.14
N LEU A 32 5.45 -6.64 -16.23
CA LEU A 32 6.15 -6.19 -17.43
C LEU A 32 7.40 -7.05 -17.61
N GLY A 33 7.98 -6.99 -18.81
CA GLY A 33 9.23 -7.67 -19.10
C GLY A 33 10.43 -6.89 -18.53
N PHE A 34 10.71 -7.06 -17.25
CA PHE A 34 11.84 -6.38 -16.61
C PHE A 34 13.19 -7.02 -16.96
N THR A 35 13.17 -8.24 -17.48
CA THR A 35 14.35 -8.89 -18.04
C THR A 35 14.03 -9.33 -19.47
N GLY A 36 15.07 -9.39 -20.32
CA GLY A 36 14.90 -9.77 -21.71
C GLY A 36 14.94 -8.59 -22.67
N PRO A 37 14.36 -8.72 -23.88
CA PRO A 37 14.58 -7.75 -24.95
C PRO A 37 14.08 -6.34 -24.69
N ILE A 38 13.11 -6.16 -23.80
CA ILE A 38 12.54 -4.84 -23.53
C ILE A 38 12.91 -4.28 -22.17
N GLU A 39 13.91 -4.85 -21.52
CA GLU A 39 14.31 -4.44 -20.14
C GLU A 39 14.71 -2.98 -20.03
N SER A 40 15.15 -2.35 -21.12
CA SER A 40 15.54 -0.94 -21.11
C SER A 40 14.33 0.00 -21.04
N LEU A 41 13.15 -0.47 -21.38
CA LEU A 41 11.93 0.34 -21.44
C LEU A 41 11.06 0.19 -20.21
N THR A 42 11.08 -0.97 -19.60
CA THR A 42 10.10 -1.34 -18.56
C THR A 42 10.25 -0.58 -17.25
N PRO A 43 11.47 -0.21 -16.77
CA PRO A 43 11.56 0.55 -15.53
C PRO A 43 10.81 1.88 -15.58
N ALA A 44 10.91 2.61 -16.70
CA ALA A 44 10.20 3.88 -16.86
C ALA A 44 8.69 3.66 -16.92
N MET A 45 8.25 2.60 -17.58
CA MET A 45 6.84 2.26 -17.65
C MET A 45 6.26 1.93 -16.27
N ALA A 46 6.97 1.12 -15.52
CA ALA A 46 6.56 0.78 -14.16
C ALA A 46 6.56 2.01 -13.25
N GLY A 47 7.57 2.86 -13.36
CA GLY A 47 7.65 4.10 -12.61
C GLY A 47 6.48 5.02 -12.89
N SER A 48 6.06 5.11 -14.15
CA SER A 48 4.90 5.91 -14.53
C SER A 48 3.61 5.37 -13.94
N ALA A 49 3.44 4.05 -13.96
CA ALA A 49 2.27 3.42 -13.34
C ALA A 49 2.25 3.65 -11.83
N GLU A 50 3.40 3.51 -11.19
CA GLU A 50 3.53 3.72 -9.74
C GLU A 50 3.25 5.17 -9.36
N LEU A 51 3.67 6.12 -10.19
CA LEU A 51 3.35 7.53 -9.97
C LEU A 51 1.85 7.79 -10.03
N ALA A 52 1.17 7.20 -11.01
CA ALA A 52 -0.28 7.33 -11.12
C ALA A 52 -0.99 6.74 -9.91
N PHE A 53 -0.52 5.59 -9.43
CA PHE A 53 -1.08 4.97 -8.24
C PHE A 53 -0.87 5.85 -7.01
N LYS A 54 0.29 6.48 -6.90
CA LYS A 54 0.59 7.38 -5.80
C LYS A 54 -0.30 8.61 -5.84
N GLU A 55 -0.47 9.20 -7.00
CA GLU A 55 -1.35 10.37 -7.15
C GLU A 55 -2.79 10.02 -6.81
N ALA A 56 -3.29 8.90 -7.26
CA ALA A 56 -4.63 8.44 -6.92
C ALA A 56 -4.79 8.20 -5.41
N SER A 57 -3.79 7.58 -4.80
CA SER A 57 -3.80 7.31 -3.36
C SER A 57 -3.77 8.61 -2.54
N ASP A 58 -2.91 9.55 -2.96
CA ASP A 58 -2.73 10.81 -2.24
C ASP A 58 -3.94 11.74 -2.38
N SER A 59 -4.75 11.55 -3.43
CA SER A 59 -5.95 12.36 -3.62
C SER A 59 -6.99 12.17 -2.53
N GLY A 60 -6.96 11.04 -1.84
CA GLY A 60 -7.92 10.73 -0.78
C GLY A 60 -9.32 10.37 -1.26
N SER A 61 -9.57 10.40 -2.57
CA SER A 61 -10.89 10.14 -3.12
C SER A 61 -11.03 8.76 -3.76
N LEU A 62 -9.96 7.97 -3.81
CA LEU A 62 -10.01 6.65 -4.38
C LEU A 62 -10.76 5.69 -3.45
N LEU A 63 -11.92 5.20 -3.91
CA LEU A 63 -12.71 4.20 -3.19
C LEU A 63 -12.84 4.48 -1.68
N GLY A 64 -13.16 5.72 -1.32
CA GLY A 64 -13.34 6.09 0.07
C GLY A 64 -12.05 6.32 0.83
N GLY A 65 -10.97 6.67 0.15
CA GLY A 65 -9.70 6.99 0.77
C GLY A 65 -8.71 5.83 0.82
N LYS A 66 -8.91 4.81 -0.01
CA LYS A 66 -7.97 3.70 -0.08
C LYS A 66 -6.68 4.09 -0.80
N VAL A 67 -5.60 3.39 -0.49
CA VAL A 67 -4.30 3.57 -1.13
C VAL A 67 -3.97 2.35 -1.97
N ILE A 68 -3.21 2.57 -3.04
CA ILE A 68 -2.75 1.48 -3.90
C ILE A 68 -1.33 1.10 -3.53
N LYS A 69 -1.12 -0.19 -3.31
CA LYS A 69 0.18 -0.76 -3.02
C LYS A 69 0.66 -1.53 -4.24
N PRO A 70 1.60 -0.98 -5.02
CA PRO A 70 2.04 -1.65 -6.24
C PRO A 70 2.99 -2.80 -5.95
N LEU A 71 2.89 -3.85 -6.76
CA LEU A 71 3.78 -5.00 -6.71
C LEU A 71 4.29 -5.26 -8.12
N ARG A 72 5.60 -5.25 -8.30
CA ARG A 72 6.21 -5.54 -9.60
C ARG A 72 6.38 -7.04 -9.78
N ALA A 73 6.12 -7.51 -10.99
CA ALA A 73 6.37 -8.89 -11.38
C ALA A 73 6.98 -8.90 -12.78
N ASP A 74 7.92 -9.79 -13.01
CA ASP A 74 8.64 -9.90 -14.28
C ASP A 74 8.00 -10.98 -15.14
N SER A 75 7.52 -10.59 -16.31
CA SER A 75 6.97 -11.55 -17.27
C SER A 75 8.05 -12.22 -18.12
N THR A 76 9.28 -11.79 -18.04
CA THR A 76 10.43 -12.31 -18.82
C THR A 76 10.19 -12.30 -20.33
N CYS A 77 9.53 -11.28 -20.81
CA CYS A 77 9.14 -11.15 -22.21
C CYS A 77 10.33 -10.92 -23.15
#